data_e481efe50eb7109093a7e1da5b081974
#
_entry.id   e481efe50eb7109093a7e1da5b081974
#
_cell.length_a   1.000
_cell.length_b   1.000
_cell.length_c   1.000
_cell.angle_alpha   90.00
_cell.angle_beta   90.00
_cell.angle_gamma   90.00
#
_symmetry.space_group_name_H-M   'P 1'
#
loop_
_entity.id
_entity.type
_entity.pdbx_description
1 polymer ?
#
loop_
_entity_poly.entity_id
_entity_poly.type
_entity_poly.pdbx_seq_one_letter_code
_entity_poly.pdbx_strand_id
1 'polypeptide(L)'
;SRLVVVGTAIIIFVFRAMPGPGPGLGWFEIDVLAFDQQFFSLLSLIASALTLVGIIIFRPFMAKNSIAKIIIVLSIVGSILFLPSVGMYYGFHNWTASLTNGIVDARFIAIVNTALESPLGQVSMIPLLAWIAKNAPVHLKATFFAIFASFTNLALSANALGTKYLNEIFIKIGRAHV
;
A
#
# COMPACT_ATOMS: atom_id res chain seq x y z
N SER A 1 -14.25 9.86 23.57
CA SER A 1 -13.33 10.55 24.49
C SER A 1 -12.14 11.07 23.69
N ARG A 2 -11.46 12.12 24.19
CA ARG A 2 -10.25 12.69 23.55
C ARG A 2 -9.16 11.65 23.36
N LEU A 3 -9.02 10.69 24.26
CA LEU A 3 -8.04 9.59 24.18
C LEU A 3 -8.28 8.69 22.95
N VAL A 4 -9.52 8.40 22.59
CA VAL A 4 -9.84 7.59 21.41
C VAL A 4 -9.43 8.32 20.13
N VAL A 5 -9.68 9.63 20.05
CA VAL A 5 -9.30 10.46 18.89
C VAL A 5 -7.79 10.49 18.71
N VAL A 6 -7.06 10.76 19.79
CA VAL A 6 -5.59 10.79 19.77
C VAL A 6 -5.02 9.41 19.46
N GLY A 7 -5.52 8.34 20.07
CA GLY A 7 -5.08 6.97 19.77
C GLY A 7 -5.31 6.58 18.31
N THR A 8 -6.48 6.90 17.76
CA THR A 8 -6.77 6.65 16.34
C THR A 8 -5.84 7.46 15.43
N ALA A 9 -5.58 8.72 15.73
CA ALA A 9 -4.66 9.55 14.96
C ALA A 9 -3.23 8.99 14.97
N ILE A 10 -2.75 8.51 16.11
CA ILE A 10 -1.42 7.86 16.22
C ILE A 10 -1.36 6.59 15.38
N ILE A 11 -2.37 5.72 15.44
CA ILE A 11 -2.43 4.49 14.64
C ILE A 11 -2.36 4.82 13.14
N ILE A 12 -3.14 5.79 12.70
CA ILE A 12 -3.15 6.24 11.29
C ILE A 12 -1.78 6.80 10.90
N PHE A 13 -1.18 7.62 11.76
CA PHE A 13 0.14 8.19 11.50
C PHE A 13 1.19 7.11 11.34
N VAL A 14 1.30 6.19 12.29
CA VAL A 14 2.25 5.08 12.25
C VAL A 14 2.04 4.24 10.99
N PHE A 15 0.80 3.87 10.68
CA PHE A 15 0.47 3.10 9.48
C PHE A 15 0.90 3.80 8.17
N ARG A 16 0.68 5.11 8.09
CA ARG A 16 1.04 5.92 6.91
C ARG A 16 2.54 6.25 6.83
N ALA A 17 3.21 6.35 7.98
CA ALA A 17 4.63 6.67 8.08
C ALA A 17 5.55 5.45 7.90
N MET A 18 5.00 4.22 7.84
CA MET A 18 5.78 3.00 7.63
C MET A 18 6.56 3.10 6.31
N PRO A 19 7.89 2.98 6.34
CA PRO A 19 8.70 3.02 5.13
C PRO A 19 8.38 1.82 4.23
N GLY A 20 8.39 2.05 2.92
CA GLY A 20 8.19 1.03 1.90
C GLY A 20 9.41 0.88 0.98
N PRO A 21 9.33 0.06 -0.08
CA PRO A 21 10.45 -0.12 -1.02
C PRO A 21 10.75 1.15 -1.83
N GLY A 22 9.83 2.12 -1.86
CA GLY A 22 10.00 3.37 -2.57
C GLY A 22 10.25 3.21 -4.08
N PRO A 23 10.96 4.15 -4.72
CA PRO A 23 11.27 4.10 -6.14
C PRO A 23 12.08 2.87 -6.57
N GLY A 24 12.78 2.22 -5.63
CA GLY A 24 13.60 1.05 -5.91
C GLY A 24 12.79 -0.13 -6.48
N LEU A 25 11.54 -0.30 -6.07
CA LEU A 25 10.67 -1.32 -6.63
C LEU A 25 10.37 -1.05 -8.11
N GLY A 26 10.04 0.20 -8.46
CA GLY A 26 9.76 0.58 -9.85
C GLY A 26 10.99 0.40 -10.75
N TRP A 27 12.18 0.71 -10.28
CA TRP A 27 13.43 0.44 -11.03
C TRP A 27 13.65 -1.05 -11.22
N PHE A 28 13.43 -1.86 -10.21
CA PHE A 28 13.51 -3.31 -10.32
C PHE A 28 12.51 -3.85 -11.37
N GLU A 29 11.29 -3.36 -11.37
CA GLU A 29 10.26 -3.75 -12.33
C GLU A 29 10.62 -3.37 -13.77
N ILE A 30 11.24 -2.20 -13.98
CA ILE A 30 11.65 -1.71 -15.30
C ILE A 30 12.95 -2.40 -15.76
N ASP A 31 13.98 -2.37 -14.92
CA ASP A 31 15.33 -2.75 -15.34
C ASP A 31 15.56 -4.25 -15.28
N VAL A 32 14.95 -4.95 -14.31
CA VAL A 32 15.16 -6.38 -14.09
C VAL A 32 14.02 -7.22 -14.67
N LEU A 33 12.76 -6.84 -14.39
CA LEU A 33 11.58 -7.57 -14.89
C LEU A 33 11.18 -7.15 -16.30
N ALA A 34 11.80 -6.11 -16.86
CA ALA A 34 11.55 -5.57 -18.20
C ALA A 34 10.07 -5.23 -18.45
N PHE A 35 9.40 -4.62 -17.45
CA PHE A 35 8.05 -4.13 -17.61
C PHE A 35 8.06 -2.83 -18.41
N ASP A 36 7.31 -2.82 -19.51
CA ASP A 36 7.16 -1.66 -20.35
C ASP A 36 5.99 -0.75 -19.94
N GLN A 37 5.93 0.44 -20.51
CA GLN A 37 4.90 1.43 -20.20
C GLN A 37 3.48 0.96 -20.50
N GLN A 38 3.32 0.11 -21.52
CA GLN A 38 2.00 -0.45 -21.87
C GLN A 38 1.54 -1.42 -20.79
N PHE A 39 2.46 -2.22 -20.25
CA PHE A 39 2.15 -3.15 -19.16
C PHE A 39 1.77 -2.40 -17.87
N PHE A 40 2.49 -1.33 -17.51
CA PHE A 40 2.09 -0.48 -16.38
C PHE A 40 0.72 0.16 -16.58
N SER A 41 0.40 0.57 -17.81
CA SER A 41 -0.93 1.12 -18.13
C SER A 41 -2.02 0.06 -17.96
N LEU A 42 -1.77 -1.19 -18.36
CA LEU A 42 -2.67 -2.32 -18.14
C LEU A 42 -2.88 -2.59 -16.64
N LEU A 43 -1.80 -2.64 -15.86
CA LEU A 43 -1.89 -2.82 -14.40
C LEU A 43 -2.71 -1.70 -13.75
N SER A 44 -2.51 -0.45 -14.18
CA SER A 44 -3.26 0.71 -13.67
C SER A 44 -4.74 0.64 -14.02
N LEU A 45 -5.09 0.15 -15.21
CA LEU A 45 -6.49 -0.06 -15.60
C LEU A 45 -7.15 -1.14 -14.75
N ILE A 46 -6.50 -2.29 -14.56
CA ILE A 46 -6.95 -3.37 -13.70
C ILE A 46 -7.13 -2.85 -12.26
N ALA A 47 -6.12 -2.14 -11.75
CA ALA A 47 -6.15 -1.58 -10.40
C ALA A 47 -7.33 -0.62 -10.21
N SER A 48 -7.56 0.29 -11.14
CA SER A 48 -8.65 1.26 -11.07
C SER A 48 -10.02 0.58 -11.08
N ALA A 49 -10.23 -0.37 -11.98
CA ALA A 49 -11.48 -1.11 -12.07
C ALA A 49 -11.77 -1.93 -10.81
N LEU A 50 -10.76 -2.67 -10.33
CA LEU A 50 -10.92 -3.54 -9.16
C LEU A 50 -10.98 -2.75 -7.83
N THR A 51 -10.40 -1.56 -7.75
CA THR A 51 -10.58 -0.65 -6.62
C THR A 51 -12.06 -0.25 -6.49
N LEU A 52 -12.74 0.08 -7.59
CA LEU A 52 -14.17 0.39 -7.57
C LEU A 52 -15.01 -0.82 -7.12
N VAL A 53 -14.71 -2.00 -7.64
CA VAL A 53 -15.35 -3.25 -7.21
C VAL A 53 -15.09 -3.52 -5.74
N GLY A 54 -13.87 -3.28 -5.27
CA GLY A 54 -13.47 -3.43 -3.88
C GLY A 54 -14.28 -2.56 -2.92
N ILE A 55 -14.57 -1.31 -3.29
CA ILE A 55 -15.41 -0.41 -2.48
C ILE A 55 -16.79 -1.03 -2.23
N ILE A 56 -17.37 -1.65 -3.26
CA ILE A 56 -18.70 -2.28 -3.16
C ILE A 56 -18.63 -3.54 -2.29
N ILE A 57 -17.67 -4.43 -2.56
CA ILE A 57 -17.52 -5.71 -1.85
C ILE A 57 -17.19 -5.49 -0.37
N PHE A 58 -16.26 -4.57 -0.06
CA PHE A 58 -15.81 -4.34 1.32
C PHE A 58 -16.66 -3.33 2.08
N ARG A 59 -17.73 -2.78 1.48
CA ARG A 59 -18.66 -1.87 2.16
C ARG A 59 -19.17 -2.38 3.50
N PRO A 60 -19.66 -3.63 3.64
CA PRO A 60 -20.12 -4.13 4.93
C PRO A 60 -18.99 -4.30 5.96
N PHE A 61 -17.80 -4.65 5.52
CA PHE A 61 -16.61 -4.73 6.38
C PHE A 61 -16.22 -3.35 6.91
N MET A 62 -16.17 -2.33 6.04
CA MET A 62 -15.87 -0.95 6.42
C MET A 62 -16.91 -0.37 7.38
N ALA A 63 -18.20 -0.69 7.19
CA ALA A 63 -19.27 -0.15 8.01
C ALA A 63 -19.34 -0.76 9.41
N LYS A 64 -18.95 -2.02 9.57
CA LYS A 64 -19.11 -2.79 10.83
C LYS A 64 -17.87 -2.77 11.73
N ASN A 65 -16.72 -2.39 11.22
CA ASN A 65 -15.46 -2.49 11.95
C ASN A 65 -14.89 -1.12 12.32
N SER A 66 -14.13 -1.07 13.43
CA SER A 66 -13.39 0.12 13.82
C SER A 66 -12.20 0.35 12.88
N ILE A 67 -11.76 1.61 12.75
CA ILE A 67 -10.60 1.98 11.93
C ILE A 67 -9.36 1.20 12.35
N ALA A 68 -9.12 1.05 13.65
CA ALA A 68 -7.98 0.28 14.15
C ALA A 68 -8.01 -1.18 13.66
N LYS A 69 -9.18 -1.84 13.72
CA LYS A 69 -9.33 -3.21 13.21
C LYS A 69 -9.12 -3.30 11.71
N ILE A 70 -9.65 -2.34 10.95
CA ILE A 70 -9.47 -2.26 9.50
C ILE A 70 -7.98 -2.15 9.18
N ILE A 71 -7.25 -1.25 9.84
CA ILE A 71 -5.81 -1.06 9.63
C ILE A 71 -5.01 -2.31 9.97
N ILE A 72 -5.32 -2.98 11.09
CA ILE A 72 -4.65 -4.23 11.47
C ILE A 72 -4.87 -5.32 10.40
N VAL A 73 -6.10 -5.52 9.97
CA VAL A 73 -6.42 -6.50 8.92
C VAL A 73 -5.70 -6.16 7.62
N LEU A 74 -5.74 -4.89 7.19
CA LEU A 74 -5.06 -4.46 5.97
C LEU A 74 -3.54 -4.60 6.07
N SER A 75 -2.94 -4.36 7.25
CA SER A 75 -1.51 -4.55 7.45
C SER A 75 -1.12 -6.02 7.29
N ILE A 76 -1.89 -6.94 7.90
CA ILE A 76 -1.63 -8.37 7.78
C ILE A 76 -1.81 -8.85 6.34
N VAL A 77 -2.96 -8.54 5.75
CA VAL A 77 -3.28 -8.96 4.36
C VAL A 77 -2.30 -8.33 3.37
N GLY A 78 -2.00 -7.03 3.50
CA GLY A 78 -1.05 -6.34 2.66
C GLY A 78 0.36 -6.93 2.76
N SER A 79 0.81 -7.31 3.95
CA SER A 79 2.10 -7.99 4.13
C SER A 79 2.14 -9.33 3.41
N ILE A 80 1.05 -10.11 3.46
CA ILE A 80 0.95 -11.38 2.74
C ILE A 80 0.95 -11.17 1.23
N LEU A 81 0.16 -10.20 0.74
CA LEU A 81 0.07 -9.87 -0.68
C LEU A 81 1.37 -9.27 -1.23
N PHE A 82 2.23 -8.71 -0.39
CA PHE A 82 3.55 -8.22 -0.80
C PHE A 82 4.58 -9.34 -1.00
N LEU A 83 4.36 -10.54 -0.47
CA LEU A 83 5.29 -11.68 -0.59
C LEU A 83 5.63 -12.06 -2.04
N PRO A 84 4.70 -12.06 -3.02
CA PRO A 84 5.05 -12.32 -4.41
C PRO A 84 6.07 -11.32 -4.98
N SER A 85 5.97 -10.03 -4.63
CA SER A 85 6.94 -9.01 -5.05
C SER A 85 8.33 -9.28 -4.46
N VAL A 86 8.40 -9.68 -3.18
CA VAL A 86 9.65 -10.13 -2.55
C VAL A 86 10.18 -11.39 -3.22
N GLY A 87 9.30 -12.34 -3.51
CA GLY A 87 9.65 -13.58 -4.22
C GLY A 87 10.24 -13.29 -5.61
N MET A 88 9.67 -12.35 -6.37
CA MET A 88 10.20 -11.96 -7.68
C MET A 88 11.61 -11.36 -7.58
N TYR A 89 11.92 -10.63 -6.51
CA TYR A 89 13.26 -10.12 -6.25
C TYR A 89 14.29 -11.26 -6.10
N TYR A 90 13.90 -12.37 -5.49
CA TYR A 90 14.72 -13.60 -5.35
C TYR A 90 14.58 -14.58 -6.51
N GLY A 91 13.99 -14.19 -7.62
CA GLY A 91 13.90 -15.02 -8.83
C GLY A 91 12.76 -16.04 -8.84
N PHE A 92 11.78 -15.94 -7.93
CA PHE A 92 10.62 -16.82 -7.85
C PHE A 92 9.87 -16.94 -9.20
N HIS A 93 9.76 -15.84 -9.94
CA HIS A 93 9.14 -15.80 -11.26
C HIS A 93 9.87 -16.68 -12.31
N ASN A 94 11.19 -16.85 -12.21
CA ASN A 94 11.95 -17.74 -13.09
C ASN A 94 11.65 -19.21 -12.79
N TRP A 95 11.55 -19.54 -11.49
CA TRP A 95 11.18 -20.90 -11.07
C TRP A 95 9.76 -21.26 -11.50
N THR A 96 8.78 -20.39 -11.27
CA THR A 96 7.38 -20.62 -11.68
C THR A 96 7.24 -20.69 -13.20
N ALA A 97 7.95 -19.85 -13.97
CA ALA A 97 7.97 -19.89 -15.41
C ALA A 97 8.54 -21.23 -15.92
N SER A 98 9.61 -21.73 -15.33
CA SER A 98 10.20 -23.03 -15.72
C SER A 98 9.26 -24.21 -15.48
N LEU A 99 8.48 -24.18 -14.39
CA LEU A 99 7.50 -25.23 -14.08
C LEU A 99 6.23 -25.17 -14.94
N THR A 100 5.91 -24.00 -15.48
CA THR A 100 4.64 -23.77 -16.20
C THR A 100 4.82 -23.50 -17.69
N ASN A 101 5.97 -23.86 -18.25
CA ASN A 101 6.32 -23.60 -19.66
C ASN A 101 6.18 -22.10 -20.04
N GLY A 102 6.56 -21.19 -19.12
CA GLY A 102 6.53 -19.76 -19.34
C GLY A 102 5.18 -19.07 -19.03
N ILE A 103 4.14 -19.80 -18.62
CA ILE A 103 2.82 -19.21 -18.35
C ILE A 103 2.83 -18.32 -17.11
N VAL A 104 3.41 -18.81 -16.01
CA VAL A 104 3.48 -18.07 -14.73
C VAL A 104 4.83 -17.34 -14.64
N ASP A 105 4.98 -16.33 -15.46
CA ASP A 105 6.13 -15.43 -15.48
C ASP A 105 5.94 -14.21 -14.57
N ALA A 106 6.88 -13.26 -14.57
CA ALA A 106 6.80 -12.04 -13.77
C ALA A 106 5.56 -11.19 -14.11
N ARG A 107 5.15 -11.12 -15.36
CA ARG A 107 3.96 -10.36 -15.79
C ARG A 107 2.68 -10.97 -15.24
N PHE A 108 2.56 -12.30 -15.32
CA PHE A 108 1.42 -13.02 -14.76
C PHE A 108 1.30 -12.79 -13.25
N ILE A 109 2.42 -12.92 -12.53
CA ILE A 109 2.46 -12.69 -11.07
C ILE A 109 2.06 -11.25 -10.75
N ALA A 110 2.56 -10.26 -11.49
CA ALA A 110 2.21 -8.86 -11.29
C ALA A 110 0.72 -8.58 -11.53
N ILE A 111 0.11 -9.17 -12.55
CA ILE A 111 -1.33 -9.04 -12.83
C ILE A 111 -2.15 -9.63 -11.69
N VAL A 112 -1.84 -10.84 -11.24
CA VAL A 112 -2.54 -11.51 -10.14
C VAL A 112 -2.39 -10.71 -8.85
N ASN A 113 -1.17 -10.24 -8.55
CA ASN A 113 -0.91 -9.43 -7.36
C ASN A 113 -1.71 -8.12 -7.38
N THR A 114 -1.68 -7.41 -8.51
CA THR A 114 -2.48 -6.19 -8.72
C THR A 114 -3.98 -6.47 -8.55
N ALA A 115 -4.47 -7.59 -9.08
CA ALA A 115 -5.87 -7.97 -8.94
C ALA A 115 -6.29 -8.25 -7.48
N LEU A 116 -5.39 -8.82 -6.68
CA LEU A 116 -5.66 -9.12 -5.28
C LEU A 116 -5.53 -7.90 -4.36
N GLU A 117 -4.56 -7.01 -4.62
CA GLU A 117 -4.31 -5.82 -3.79
C GLU A 117 -5.28 -4.67 -4.08
N SER A 118 -5.62 -4.45 -5.34
CA SER A 118 -6.38 -3.27 -5.77
C SER A 118 -7.75 -3.12 -5.11
N PRO A 119 -8.54 -4.19 -4.85
CA PRO A 119 -9.80 -4.08 -4.13
C PRO A 119 -9.66 -3.50 -2.72
N LEU A 120 -8.48 -3.61 -2.12
CA LEU A 120 -8.19 -3.13 -0.76
C LEU A 120 -7.76 -1.65 -0.73
N GLY A 121 -7.46 -1.05 -1.88
CA GLY A 121 -6.85 0.27 -1.98
C GLY A 121 -7.60 1.40 -1.26
N GLN A 122 -8.93 1.36 -1.21
CA GLN A 122 -9.76 2.39 -0.57
C GLN A 122 -10.35 1.95 0.78
N VAL A 123 -10.10 0.71 1.21
CA VAL A 123 -10.74 0.14 2.42
C VAL A 123 -10.30 0.86 3.70
N SER A 124 -9.11 1.46 3.75
CA SER A 124 -8.67 2.28 4.89
C SER A 124 -9.13 3.74 4.77
N MET A 125 -9.15 4.28 3.56
CA MET A 125 -9.38 5.71 3.33
C MET A 125 -10.85 6.10 3.57
N ILE A 126 -11.80 5.32 3.04
CA ILE A 126 -13.23 5.63 3.15
C ILE A 126 -13.71 5.68 4.61
N PRO A 127 -13.43 4.66 5.47
CA PRO A 127 -13.80 4.72 6.88
C PRO A 127 -13.11 5.85 7.63
N LEU A 128 -11.88 6.17 7.27
CA LEU A 128 -11.14 7.28 7.87
C LEU A 128 -11.83 8.62 7.60
N LEU A 129 -12.19 8.89 6.33
CA LEU A 129 -12.91 10.11 5.96
C LEU A 129 -14.28 10.19 6.65
N ALA A 130 -15.01 9.07 6.70
CA ALA A 130 -16.29 8.98 7.41
C ALA A 130 -16.13 9.24 8.92
N TRP A 131 -15.08 8.72 9.54
CA TRP A 131 -14.78 8.94 10.95
C TRP A 131 -14.46 10.42 11.24
N ILE A 132 -13.65 11.06 10.39
CA ILE A 132 -13.35 12.49 10.48
C ILE A 132 -14.65 13.29 10.38
N ALA A 133 -15.48 13.01 9.38
CA ALA A 133 -16.74 13.71 9.17
C ALA A 133 -17.70 13.58 10.37
N LYS A 134 -17.72 12.41 11.02
CA LYS A 134 -18.58 12.12 12.18
C LYS A 134 -18.10 12.80 13.48
N ASN A 135 -16.78 12.92 13.66
CA ASN A 135 -16.19 13.43 14.91
C ASN A 135 -15.85 14.93 14.83
N ALA A 136 -15.85 15.54 13.65
CA ALA A 136 -15.62 16.98 13.50
C ALA A 136 -16.84 17.79 13.92
N PRO A 137 -16.66 18.86 14.73
CA PRO A 137 -17.72 19.83 15.01
C PRO A 137 -18.31 20.39 13.72
N VAL A 138 -19.64 20.59 13.70
CA VAL A 138 -20.36 20.98 12.46
C VAL A 138 -19.80 22.22 11.80
N HIS A 139 -19.41 23.22 12.60
CA HIS A 139 -18.87 24.50 12.15
C HIS A 139 -17.35 24.47 11.87
N LEU A 140 -16.65 23.35 12.19
CA LEU A 140 -15.21 23.20 12.00
C LEU A 140 -14.83 22.02 11.09
N LYS A 141 -15.79 21.44 10.36
CA LYS A 141 -15.52 20.26 9.52
C LYS A 141 -14.40 20.49 8.52
N ALA A 142 -14.40 21.61 7.81
CA ALA A 142 -13.37 21.95 6.84
C ALA A 142 -11.98 22.06 7.49
N THR A 143 -11.89 22.71 8.64
CA THR A 143 -10.66 22.82 9.43
C THR A 143 -10.16 21.46 9.90
N PHE A 144 -11.06 20.58 10.35
CA PHE A 144 -10.72 19.22 10.77
C PHE A 144 -10.17 18.39 9.62
N PHE A 145 -10.79 18.46 8.44
CA PHE A 145 -10.28 17.80 7.22
C PHE A 145 -8.90 18.35 6.82
N ALA A 146 -8.70 19.66 6.88
CA ALA A 146 -7.41 20.28 6.57
C ALA A 146 -6.30 19.82 7.55
N ILE A 147 -6.58 19.78 8.84
CA ILE A 147 -5.64 19.29 9.87
C ILE A 147 -5.29 17.82 9.59
N PHE A 148 -6.28 16.96 9.32
CA PHE A 148 -6.02 15.56 9.02
C PHE A 148 -5.25 15.35 7.70
N ALA A 149 -5.54 16.16 6.67
CA ALA A 149 -4.78 16.14 5.42
C ALA A 149 -3.31 16.52 5.67
N SER A 150 -3.06 17.59 6.43
CA SER A 150 -1.70 18.01 6.81
C SER A 150 -0.96 16.94 7.61
N PHE A 151 -1.65 16.31 8.56
CA PHE A 151 -1.11 15.23 9.38
C PHE A 151 -0.78 13.98 8.54
N THR A 152 -1.63 13.64 7.56
CA THR A 152 -1.38 12.56 6.61
C THR A 152 -0.17 12.87 5.72
N ASN A 153 -0.05 14.10 5.23
CA ASN A 153 1.09 14.54 4.45
C ASN A 153 2.40 14.49 5.25
N LEU A 154 2.36 14.87 6.53
CA LEU A 154 3.50 14.73 7.44
C LEU A 154 3.91 13.25 7.59
N ALA A 155 2.94 12.34 7.73
CA ALA A 155 3.20 10.90 7.78
C ALA A 155 3.84 10.37 6.49
N LEU A 156 3.37 10.82 5.31
CA LEU A 156 3.97 10.48 4.02
C LEU A 156 5.39 11.03 3.87
N SER A 157 5.67 12.22 4.40
CA SER A 157 7.03 12.76 4.45
C SER A 157 7.95 11.93 5.34
N ALA A 158 7.44 11.48 6.50
CA ALA A 158 8.16 10.56 7.39
C ALA A 158 8.42 9.20 6.72
N ASN A 159 7.45 8.67 5.96
CA ASN A 159 7.61 7.47 5.14
C ASN A 159 8.75 7.64 4.13
N ALA A 160 8.75 8.73 3.36
CA ALA A 160 9.77 9.01 2.36
C ALA A 160 11.19 9.13 2.97
N LEU A 161 11.31 9.80 4.11
CA LEU A 161 12.56 9.89 4.86
C LEU A 161 13.01 8.53 5.38
N GLY A 162 12.10 7.75 5.97
CA GLY A 162 12.39 6.39 6.43
C GLY A 162 12.87 5.49 5.29
N THR A 163 12.22 5.52 4.15
CA THR A 163 12.62 4.80 2.93
C THR A 163 14.01 5.21 2.47
N LYS A 164 14.32 6.51 2.46
CA LYS A 164 15.64 7.02 2.09
C LYS A 164 16.73 6.45 3.00
N TYR A 165 16.56 6.55 4.32
CA TYR A 165 17.56 6.07 5.28
C TYR A 165 17.73 4.54 5.24
N LEU A 166 16.64 3.79 5.07
CA LEU A 166 16.72 2.34 4.89
C LEU A 166 17.54 1.99 3.63
N ASN A 167 17.27 2.65 2.50
CA ASN A 167 18.02 2.42 1.29
C ASN A 167 19.52 2.76 1.45
N GLU A 168 19.87 3.83 2.16
CA GLU A 168 21.27 4.16 2.45
C GLU A 168 21.98 3.08 3.28
N ILE A 169 21.29 2.49 4.27
CA ILE A 169 21.83 1.39 5.09
C ILE A 169 22.07 0.15 4.24
N PHE A 170 21.08 -0.26 3.43
CA PHE A 170 21.19 -1.46 2.59
C PHE A 170 22.25 -1.30 1.48
N ILE A 171 22.36 -0.12 0.87
CA ILE A 171 23.41 0.15 -0.12
C ILE A 171 24.81 0.08 0.51
N LYS A 172 24.98 0.60 1.73
CA LYS A 172 26.26 0.51 2.44
C LYS A 172 26.64 -0.94 2.77
N ILE A 173 25.67 -1.74 3.23
CA ILE A 173 25.89 -3.17 3.50
C ILE A 173 26.23 -3.92 2.21
N GLY A 174 25.53 -3.67 1.10
CA GLY A 174 25.81 -4.29 -0.18
C GLY A 174 27.21 -3.98 -0.73
N ARG A 175 27.72 -2.76 -0.52
CA ARG A 175 29.08 -2.37 -0.91
C ARG A 175 30.20 -2.91 -0.01
N ALA A 176 29.87 -3.33 1.19
CA ALA A 176 30.84 -3.95 2.11
C ALA A 176 31.12 -5.43 1.79
N HIS A 177 30.34 -6.03 0.89
CA HIS A 177 30.47 -7.42 0.46
C HIS A 177 31.00 -7.58 -0.98
N VAL A 178 31.42 -6.49 -1.63
CA VAL A 178 32.12 -6.46 -2.91
C VAL A 178 33.56 -5.95 -2.68
#